data_47324705a3f37c02e03cb35ac83663e5
#
_entry.id   47324705a3f37c02e03cb35ac83663e5
#
_cell.length_a   1.000
_cell.length_b   1.000
_cell.length_c   1.000
_cell.angle_alpha   90.00
_cell.angle_beta   90.00
_cell.angle_gamma   90.00
#
_symmetry.space_group_name_H-M   'P 1'
#
loop_
_entity.id
_entity.type
_entity.pdbx_description
1 polymer ?
#
loop_
_entity_poly.entity_id
_entity_poly.type
_entity_poly.pdbx_seq_one_letter_code
_entity_poly.pdbx_strand_id
1 'polypeptide(L)'
;SINFADQTEGRPIMSVSSALSGLAAGMNVTQASGQPGSDGATIRVRGNGTFNTNSPLVLVDGIEWSMDNVNPNDIESISVLKDAASTAIYGTRAANGVILITTKSGKGKPQISYSYSGVVQMPYNNLSFVSDYARYMGLVNEACDNMNTKGIFSQESIDRWRAASADPNGLNEYGVPNYVAYPNTDWFDEVFDTGYSQEHNLSVSGSSEKVKYMLSLGYLDNQGVMNRWNLDSSTQKINFRTNLEAKIVKWMTVGTRLYGQKQDYGMANISNGFKYLYQTTPGVYPGEPNYWGRAALASEESSNANNIFGQMAGATGFNTVWRLNASVYGIITPYKGLNIEGTFNYSPTFTDKSSYSRQNGYWDYVTDQRVSESALENASITNTSARTWRQSAEILVRYNTTIKKDHDLGALLGYSAQEYYSKSFAVSRKGATDWTLNELSTYETLVSSSSSAPAKWGL
;
A
#
# COMPACT_ATOMS: atom_id res chain seq x y z
N SER A 1 -15.93 -21.15 -6.64
CA SER A 1 -14.81 -20.64 -7.45
C SER A 1 -15.30 -19.48 -8.29
N ILE A 2 -14.50 -18.44 -8.37
CA ILE A 2 -14.71 -17.22 -9.16
C ILE A 2 -13.71 -17.30 -10.30
N ASN A 3 -14.19 -17.24 -11.56
CA ASN A 3 -13.28 -16.97 -12.67
C ASN A 3 -12.87 -15.51 -12.61
N PHE A 4 -11.73 -15.25 -11.98
CA PHE A 4 -11.27 -13.90 -11.69
C PHE A 4 -10.92 -13.15 -12.98
N ALA A 5 -10.29 -13.83 -13.93
CA ALA A 5 -9.91 -13.24 -15.20
C ALA A 5 -11.11 -12.67 -15.97
N ASP A 6 -12.20 -13.45 -16.08
CA ASP A 6 -13.40 -13.02 -16.82
C ASP A 6 -14.15 -11.88 -16.11
N GLN A 7 -14.17 -11.88 -14.77
CA GLN A 7 -14.89 -10.86 -14.00
C GLN A 7 -14.16 -9.54 -13.87
N THR A 8 -12.88 -9.54 -14.18
CA THR A 8 -12.03 -8.35 -14.09
C THR A 8 -11.58 -7.84 -15.44
N GLU A 9 -12.01 -8.47 -16.52
CA GLU A 9 -11.69 -8.04 -17.88
C GLU A 9 -12.14 -6.58 -18.11
N GLY A 10 -11.24 -5.75 -18.62
CA GLY A 10 -11.49 -4.33 -18.87
C GLY A 10 -11.57 -3.43 -17.61
N ARG A 11 -11.32 -3.96 -16.41
CA ARG A 11 -11.32 -3.20 -15.17
C ARG A 11 -9.89 -3.02 -14.66
N PRO A 12 -9.43 -1.79 -14.39
CA PRO A 12 -8.14 -1.58 -13.74
C PRO A 12 -8.21 -2.08 -12.29
N ILE A 13 -7.29 -2.96 -11.89
CA ILE A 13 -7.23 -3.55 -10.55
C ILE A 13 -5.88 -3.22 -9.93
N MET A 14 -5.88 -2.34 -8.93
CA MET A 14 -4.68 -1.95 -8.20
C MET A 14 -4.34 -2.94 -7.07
N SER A 15 -5.36 -3.57 -6.46
CA SER A 15 -5.23 -4.53 -5.37
C SER A 15 -6.19 -5.70 -5.58
N VAL A 16 -5.68 -6.93 -5.48
CA VAL A 16 -6.50 -8.15 -5.63
C VAL A 16 -7.52 -8.26 -4.50
N SER A 17 -7.13 -7.93 -3.28
CA SER A 17 -8.01 -8.01 -2.11
C SER A 17 -9.21 -7.05 -2.21
N SER A 18 -8.98 -5.82 -2.68
CA SER A 18 -10.05 -4.83 -2.86
C SER A 18 -10.99 -5.22 -4.02
N ALA A 19 -10.45 -5.81 -5.08
CA ALA A 19 -11.23 -6.27 -6.23
C ALA A 19 -12.23 -7.39 -5.88
N LEU A 20 -12.01 -8.13 -4.79
CA LEU A 20 -12.93 -9.18 -4.32
C LEU A 20 -14.21 -8.63 -3.68
N SER A 21 -14.31 -7.34 -3.46
CA SER A 21 -15.52 -6.71 -2.92
C SER A 21 -16.71 -6.96 -3.86
N GLY A 22 -17.75 -7.58 -3.33
CA GLY A 22 -18.97 -7.92 -4.10
C GLY A 22 -18.85 -9.14 -5.02
N LEU A 23 -17.66 -9.73 -5.25
CA LEU A 23 -17.48 -10.86 -6.14
C LEU A 23 -17.80 -12.22 -5.50
N ALA A 24 -17.70 -12.35 -4.20
CA ALA A 24 -17.98 -13.61 -3.51
C ALA A 24 -18.98 -13.46 -2.39
N ALA A 25 -20.08 -14.21 -2.47
CA ALA A 25 -21.09 -14.23 -1.41
C ALA A 25 -20.49 -14.70 -0.07
N GLY A 26 -20.83 -14.00 1.03
CA GLY A 26 -20.38 -14.33 2.40
C GLY A 26 -18.90 -14.04 2.67
N MET A 27 -18.29 -13.14 1.92
CA MET A 27 -17.07 -12.44 2.28
C MET A 27 -17.40 -11.00 2.67
N ASN A 28 -16.79 -10.53 3.74
CA ASN A 28 -16.77 -9.12 4.07
C ASN A 28 -15.41 -8.57 3.67
N VAL A 29 -15.40 -7.58 2.79
CA VAL A 29 -14.20 -6.92 2.29
C VAL A 29 -14.27 -5.46 2.70
N THR A 30 -13.33 -5.01 3.52
CA THR A 30 -13.26 -3.64 4.02
C THR A 30 -11.94 -3.02 3.61
N GLN A 31 -11.99 -1.98 2.81
CA GLN A 31 -10.83 -1.20 2.44
C GLN A 31 -10.74 0.03 3.34
N ALA A 32 -9.65 0.14 4.08
CA ALA A 32 -9.43 1.24 5.02
C ALA A 32 -8.73 2.45 4.38
N SER A 33 -8.02 2.24 3.27
CA SER A 33 -7.25 3.28 2.59
C SER A 33 -7.30 3.07 1.07
N GLY A 34 -7.34 4.16 0.32
CA GLY A 34 -7.11 4.18 -1.13
C GLY A 34 -5.70 4.63 -1.51
N GLN A 35 -4.81 4.78 -0.54
CA GLN A 35 -3.44 5.20 -0.76
C GLN A 35 -2.68 4.18 -1.61
N PRO A 36 -2.04 4.57 -2.71
CA PRO A 36 -1.24 3.67 -3.53
C PRO A 36 -0.25 2.84 -2.72
N GLY A 37 -0.26 1.53 -2.95
CA GLY A 37 0.58 0.58 -2.20
C GLY A 37 0.12 0.23 -0.78
N SER A 38 -0.90 0.93 -0.25
CA SER A 38 -1.56 0.64 1.04
C SER A 38 -3.08 0.48 0.86
N ASP A 39 -3.51 0.19 -0.35
CA ASP A 39 -4.89 0.05 -0.82
C ASP A 39 -5.45 -1.37 -0.68
N GLY A 40 -4.71 -2.26 -0.04
CA GLY A 40 -5.15 -3.61 0.28
C GLY A 40 -6.36 -3.62 1.23
N ALA A 41 -7.30 -4.53 0.96
CA ALA A 41 -8.50 -4.69 1.77
C ALA A 41 -8.34 -5.78 2.83
N THR A 42 -8.98 -5.59 3.97
CA THR A 42 -9.15 -6.63 4.99
C THR A 42 -10.30 -7.54 4.60
N ILE A 43 -10.03 -8.83 4.47
CA ILE A 43 -11.01 -9.83 4.10
C ILE A 43 -11.38 -10.69 5.32
N ARG A 44 -12.69 -10.93 5.52
CA ARG A 44 -13.24 -11.84 6.51
C ARG A 44 -14.24 -12.79 5.84
N VAL A 45 -14.08 -14.09 6.07
CA VAL A 45 -14.90 -15.12 5.43
C VAL A 45 -16.02 -15.63 6.35
N ARG A 46 -15.77 -15.68 7.67
CA ARG A 46 -16.71 -16.22 8.68
C ARG A 46 -17.09 -15.21 9.78
N GLY A 47 -16.84 -13.91 9.57
CA GLY A 47 -17.03 -12.88 10.57
C GLY A 47 -15.93 -12.86 11.63
N ASN A 48 -16.23 -12.34 12.82
CA ASN A 48 -15.27 -12.23 13.94
C ASN A 48 -15.47 -13.43 14.88
N GLY A 49 -14.74 -14.50 14.68
CA GLY A 49 -14.81 -15.71 15.51
C GLY A 49 -13.84 -15.73 16.68
N THR A 50 -12.84 -14.87 16.71
CA THR A 50 -11.81 -14.81 17.78
C THR A 50 -11.41 -13.37 18.09
N PHE A 51 -10.84 -13.15 19.28
CA PHE A 51 -10.19 -11.87 19.64
C PHE A 51 -8.80 -11.68 18.99
N ASN A 52 -8.26 -12.73 18.37
CA ASN A 52 -7.00 -12.71 17.63
C ASN A 52 -7.24 -12.33 16.17
N THR A 53 -6.36 -12.77 15.28
CA THR A 53 -6.49 -12.53 13.83
C THR A 53 -7.68 -13.30 13.25
N ASN A 54 -8.58 -12.58 12.56
CA ASN A 54 -9.73 -13.17 11.86
C ASN A 54 -9.49 -13.27 10.33
N SER A 55 -8.25 -13.11 9.89
CA SER A 55 -7.89 -13.19 8.47
C SER A 55 -7.95 -14.65 7.98
N PRO A 56 -8.48 -14.91 6.79
CA PRO A 56 -8.45 -16.23 6.18
C PRO A 56 -7.01 -16.60 5.78
N LEU A 57 -6.76 -17.91 5.68
CA LEU A 57 -5.52 -18.41 5.09
C LEU A 57 -5.55 -18.17 3.57
N VAL A 58 -4.57 -17.47 3.04
CA VAL A 58 -4.46 -17.22 1.59
C VAL A 58 -3.37 -18.11 1.01
N LEU A 59 -3.73 -18.90 0.01
CA LEU A 59 -2.82 -19.80 -0.69
C LEU A 59 -2.79 -19.45 -2.18
N VAL A 60 -1.61 -19.13 -2.69
CA VAL A 60 -1.36 -18.90 -4.11
C VAL A 60 -0.66 -20.13 -4.68
N ASP A 61 -1.31 -20.86 -5.56
CA ASP A 61 -0.87 -22.15 -6.10
C ASP A 61 -0.43 -23.16 -5.01
N GLY A 62 -1.15 -23.17 -3.88
CA GLY A 62 -0.89 -24.04 -2.73
C GLY A 62 0.07 -23.48 -1.69
N ILE A 63 0.68 -22.32 -1.92
CA ILE A 63 1.69 -21.71 -1.05
C ILE A 63 1.10 -20.51 -0.32
N GLU A 64 1.33 -20.39 0.98
CA GLU A 64 0.90 -19.24 1.78
C GLU A 64 1.62 -17.95 1.33
N TRP A 65 0.85 -17.05 0.71
CA TRP A 65 1.34 -15.80 0.16
C TRP A 65 0.26 -14.73 0.20
N SER A 66 0.65 -13.46 0.30
CA SER A 66 -0.34 -12.36 0.23
C SER A 66 -0.91 -12.25 -1.19
N MET A 67 -2.23 -12.13 -1.31
CA MET A 67 -2.88 -11.96 -2.60
C MET A 67 -2.52 -10.63 -3.28
N ASP A 68 -2.25 -9.57 -2.53
CA ASP A 68 -1.89 -8.25 -3.07
C ASP A 68 -0.44 -8.19 -3.59
N ASN A 69 0.33 -9.25 -3.34
CA ASN A 69 1.64 -9.41 -3.97
C ASN A 69 1.55 -10.09 -5.34
N VAL A 70 0.40 -10.65 -5.72
CA VAL A 70 0.20 -11.29 -7.02
C VAL A 70 -0.27 -10.26 -8.04
N ASN A 71 0.29 -10.29 -9.25
CA ASN A 71 -0.24 -9.48 -10.34
C ASN A 71 -1.66 -9.97 -10.69
N PRO A 72 -2.69 -9.09 -10.66
CA PRO A 72 -4.06 -9.46 -11.02
C PRO A 72 -4.17 -10.16 -12.38
N ASN A 73 -3.35 -9.73 -13.35
CA ASN A 73 -3.33 -10.29 -14.71
C ASN A 73 -2.80 -11.73 -14.79
N ASP A 74 -2.10 -12.18 -13.74
CA ASP A 74 -1.60 -13.57 -13.64
C ASP A 74 -2.61 -14.53 -13.00
N ILE A 75 -3.73 -14.03 -12.45
CA ILE A 75 -4.72 -14.85 -11.76
C ILE A 75 -5.70 -15.47 -12.78
N GLU A 76 -5.91 -16.78 -12.69
CA GLU A 76 -6.92 -17.51 -13.44
C GLU A 76 -8.23 -17.56 -12.64
N SER A 77 -8.16 -18.02 -11.38
CA SER A 77 -9.35 -18.17 -10.55
C SER A 77 -9.06 -17.98 -9.05
N ILE A 78 -10.12 -17.60 -8.33
CA ILE A 78 -10.08 -17.50 -6.86
C ILE A 78 -11.22 -18.36 -6.30
N SER A 79 -10.88 -19.27 -5.38
CA SER A 79 -11.85 -20.12 -4.69
C SER A 79 -11.83 -19.82 -3.19
N VAL A 80 -13.01 -19.67 -2.61
CA VAL A 80 -13.16 -19.40 -1.18
C VAL A 80 -13.77 -20.62 -0.51
N LEU A 81 -12.99 -21.28 0.35
CA LEU A 81 -13.42 -22.43 1.13
C LEU A 81 -13.95 -21.97 2.49
N LYS A 82 -15.24 -22.24 2.71
CA LYS A 82 -15.96 -21.80 3.93
C LYS A 82 -16.34 -22.96 4.84
N ASP A 83 -16.45 -24.17 4.28
CA ASP A 83 -16.94 -25.32 5.00
C ASP A 83 -15.82 -26.05 5.73
N ALA A 84 -16.11 -26.58 6.90
CA ALA A 84 -15.11 -27.28 7.73
C ALA A 84 -14.53 -28.50 6.99
N ALA A 85 -15.35 -29.22 6.22
CA ALA A 85 -14.88 -30.37 5.45
C ALA A 85 -13.86 -29.98 4.36
N SER A 86 -14.12 -28.87 3.63
CA SER A 86 -13.21 -28.38 2.58
C SER A 86 -11.92 -27.74 3.14
N THR A 87 -11.94 -27.27 4.38
CA THR A 87 -10.79 -26.63 5.04
C THR A 87 -9.98 -27.60 5.92
N ALA A 88 -10.49 -28.80 6.18
CA ALA A 88 -9.89 -29.78 7.11
C ALA A 88 -8.41 -30.13 6.76
N ILE A 89 -8.06 -30.19 5.49
CA ILE A 89 -6.70 -30.49 5.02
C ILE A 89 -5.67 -29.42 5.42
N TYR A 90 -6.11 -28.23 5.77
CA TYR A 90 -5.24 -27.11 6.16
C TYR A 90 -5.14 -26.92 7.68
N GLY A 91 -5.78 -27.83 8.46
CA GLY A 91 -5.73 -27.86 9.91
C GLY A 91 -6.29 -26.59 10.59
N THR A 92 -5.76 -26.26 11.76
CA THR A 92 -6.22 -25.15 12.60
C THR A 92 -6.03 -23.77 11.93
N ARG A 93 -5.08 -23.64 11.02
CA ARG A 93 -4.83 -22.38 10.29
C ARG A 93 -5.99 -21.98 9.38
N ALA A 94 -6.83 -22.92 9.00
CA ALA A 94 -8.00 -22.70 8.15
C ALA A 94 -9.30 -22.39 8.93
N ALA A 95 -9.22 -22.19 10.24
CA ALA A 95 -10.40 -21.90 11.08
C ALA A 95 -11.23 -20.69 10.61
N ASN A 96 -10.55 -19.67 10.06
CA ASN A 96 -11.18 -18.46 9.53
C ASN A 96 -11.54 -18.56 8.03
N GLY A 97 -11.44 -19.75 7.43
CA GLY A 97 -11.61 -20.00 6.00
C GLY A 97 -10.31 -19.98 5.23
N VAL A 98 -10.38 -20.40 3.96
CA VAL A 98 -9.22 -20.44 3.06
C VAL A 98 -9.58 -19.78 1.74
N ILE A 99 -8.68 -18.96 1.22
CA ILE A 99 -8.76 -18.37 -0.11
C ILE A 99 -7.68 -19.03 -0.96
N LEU A 100 -8.11 -19.74 -1.99
CA LEU A 100 -7.21 -20.39 -2.96
C LEU A 100 -7.13 -19.54 -4.20
N ILE A 101 -5.95 -19.09 -4.56
CA ILE A 101 -5.67 -18.36 -5.78
C ILE A 101 -4.92 -19.30 -6.71
N THR A 102 -5.53 -19.57 -7.86
CA THR A 102 -4.90 -20.31 -8.94
C THR A 102 -4.43 -19.35 -10.01
N THR A 103 -3.20 -19.49 -10.39
CA THR A 103 -2.64 -18.59 -11.40
C THR A 103 -2.64 -19.24 -12.78
N LYS A 104 -2.58 -18.40 -13.82
CA LYS A 104 -2.55 -18.84 -15.21
C LYS A 104 -1.37 -19.77 -15.47
N SER A 105 -1.61 -20.80 -16.27
CA SER A 105 -0.62 -21.76 -16.75
C SER A 105 -0.61 -21.84 -18.26
N GLY A 106 0.45 -22.37 -18.86
CA GLY A 106 0.53 -22.56 -20.30
C GLY A 106 -0.53 -23.52 -20.82
N LYS A 107 -1.30 -23.08 -21.81
CA LYS A 107 -2.34 -23.89 -22.48
C LYS A 107 -2.26 -23.70 -24.01
N GLY A 108 -2.38 -24.80 -24.74
CA GLY A 108 -2.49 -24.77 -26.20
C GLY A 108 -1.22 -24.29 -26.92
N LYS A 109 -1.39 -23.69 -28.10
CA LYS A 109 -0.29 -23.17 -28.91
C LYS A 109 0.40 -21.99 -28.23
N PRO A 110 1.69 -21.73 -28.55
CA PRO A 110 2.37 -20.54 -28.04
C PRO A 110 1.59 -19.26 -28.34
N GLN A 111 1.41 -18.45 -27.29
CA GLN A 111 0.70 -17.16 -27.36
C GLN A 111 1.53 -16.09 -26.66
N ILE A 112 1.57 -14.90 -27.26
CA ILE A 112 2.12 -13.69 -26.66
C ILE A 112 0.96 -12.75 -26.42
N SER A 113 0.82 -12.23 -25.21
CA SER A 113 -0.21 -11.29 -24.84
C SER A 113 0.44 -10.05 -24.21
N TYR A 114 0.02 -8.89 -24.65
CA TYR A 114 0.37 -7.62 -24.04
C TYR A 114 -0.91 -6.85 -23.70
N SER A 115 -0.97 -6.32 -22.49
CA SER A 115 -2.04 -5.43 -22.07
C SER A 115 -1.47 -4.15 -21.49
N TYR A 116 -2.15 -3.06 -21.76
CA TYR A 116 -1.91 -1.74 -21.19
C TYR A 116 -3.19 -1.22 -20.55
N SER A 117 -3.08 -0.66 -19.37
CA SER A 117 -4.16 0.03 -18.68
C SER A 117 -3.67 1.40 -18.21
N GLY A 118 -4.34 2.45 -18.63
CA GLY A 118 -4.13 3.81 -18.15
C GLY A 118 -5.36 4.26 -17.35
N VAL A 119 -5.15 4.84 -16.16
CA VAL A 119 -6.21 5.29 -15.26
C VAL A 119 -5.98 6.74 -14.90
N VAL A 120 -7.01 7.55 -15.04
CA VAL A 120 -7.07 8.92 -14.52
C VAL A 120 -7.95 8.90 -13.28
N GLN A 121 -7.40 9.31 -12.14
CA GLN A 121 -8.08 9.36 -10.85
C GLN A 121 -8.38 10.81 -10.52
N MET A 122 -9.65 11.15 -10.38
CA MET A 122 -10.07 12.50 -10.00
C MET A 122 -10.55 12.47 -8.56
N PRO A 123 -10.10 13.40 -7.70
CA PRO A 123 -10.63 13.52 -6.36
C PRO A 123 -12.11 13.92 -6.44
N TYR A 124 -12.95 13.26 -5.67
CA TYR A 124 -14.35 13.60 -5.56
C TYR A 124 -14.60 14.29 -4.22
N ASN A 125 -14.88 15.59 -4.27
CA ASN A 125 -15.19 16.38 -3.09
C ASN A 125 -16.71 16.45 -2.90
N ASN A 126 -17.20 15.79 -1.84
CA ASN A 126 -18.59 15.95 -1.38
C ASN A 126 -18.69 16.73 -0.06
N LEU A 127 -17.56 17.31 0.39
CA LEU A 127 -17.47 18.10 1.61
C LEU A 127 -17.36 19.58 1.21
N SER A 128 -18.11 20.44 1.86
CA SER A 128 -18.03 21.89 1.67
C SER A 128 -17.10 22.47 2.72
N PHE A 129 -15.87 22.80 2.33
CA PHE A 129 -14.95 23.55 3.18
C PHE A 129 -15.19 25.06 3.03
N VAL A 130 -15.00 25.79 4.13
CA VAL A 130 -15.03 27.25 4.11
C VAL A 130 -13.65 27.73 3.70
N SER A 131 -13.50 28.21 2.47
CA SER A 131 -12.25 28.79 1.95
C SER A 131 -12.16 30.32 2.14
N ASP A 132 -13.28 31.02 2.30
CA ASP A 132 -13.31 32.44 2.64
C ASP A 132 -12.94 32.66 4.12
N TYR A 133 -11.75 33.19 4.37
CA TYR A 133 -11.25 33.36 5.73
C TYR A 133 -12.01 34.42 6.53
N ALA A 134 -12.51 35.48 5.90
CA ALA A 134 -13.33 36.46 6.59
C ALA A 134 -14.64 35.84 7.11
N ARG A 135 -15.25 34.94 6.32
CA ARG A 135 -16.41 34.14 6.75
C ARG A 135 -16.02 33.15 7.86
N TYR A 136 -14.90 32.45 7.72
CA TYR A 136 -14.39 31.55 8.75
C TYR A 136 -14.21 32.25 10.09
N MET A 137 -13.52 33.41 10.11
CA MET A 137 -13.32 34.22 11.32
C MET A 137 -14.65 34.62 11.98
N GLY A 138 -15.65 35.00 11.17
CA GLY A 138 -16.99 35.32 11.66
C GLY A 138 -17.67 34.13 12.32
N LEU A 139 -17.63 32.97 11.68
CA LEU A 139 -18.19 31.71 12.24
C LEU A 139 -17.51 31.27 13.54
N VAL A 140 -16.19 31.45 13.64
CA VAL A 140 -15.45 31.13 14.88
C VAL A 140 -15.85 32.08 15.99
N ASN A 141 -15.98 33.38 15.72
CA ASN A 141 -16.45 34.37 16.73
C ASN A 141 -17.88 34.08 17.17
N GLU A 142 -18.79 33.75 16.24
CA GLU A 142 -20.16 33.32 16.56
C GLU A 142 -20.17 32.06 17.46
N ALA A 143 -19.30 31.10 17.19
CA ALA A 143 -19.16 29.92 18.05
C ALA A 143 -18.66 30.30 19.45
N CYS A 144 -17.72 31.22 19.58
CA CYS A 144 -17.27 31.78 20.84
C CYS A 144 -18.40 32.47 21.61
N ASP A 145 -19.20 33.29 20.96
CA ASP A 145 -20.34 33.97 21.56
C ASP A 145 -21.37 32.96 22.07
N ASN A 146 -21.67 31.91 21.32
CA ASN A 146 -22.55 30.82 21.73
C ASN A 146 -22.05 30.07 22.96
N MET A 147 -20.72 30.04 23.17
CA MET A 147 -20.09 29.47 24.37
C MET A 147 -19.90 30.48 25.51
N ASN A 148 -20.42 31.72 25.38
CA ASN A 148 -20.19 32.85 26.29
C ASN A 148 -18.70 33.12 26.53
N THR A 149 -17.88 33.00 25.49
CA THR A 149 -16.44 33.32 25.51
C THR A 149 -16.18 34.49 24.56
N LYS A 150 -15.06 35.20 24.78
CA LYS A 150 -14.66 36.30 23.90
C LYS A 150 -14.27 35.77 22.55
N GLY A 151 -14.73 36.38 21.46
CA GLY A 151 -14.30 36.12 20.11
C GLY A 151 -12.77 36.20 19.96
N ILE A 152 -12.23 35.35 19.09
CA ILE A 152 -10.79 35.21 18.84
C ILE A 152 -10.31 36.32 17.88
N PHE A 153 -11.13 36.64 16.87
CA PHE A 153 -10.74 37.52 15.79
C PHE A 153 -11.34 38.94 15.99
N SER A 154 -10.52 39.97 15.74
CA SER A 154 -10.96 41.34 15.77
C SER A 154 -11.85 41.66 14.54
N GLN A 155 -12.76 42.60 14.68
CA GLN A 155 -13.56 43.10 13.56
C GLN A 155 -12.69 43.75 12.48
N GLU A 156 -11.61 44.41 12.89
CA GLU A 156 -10.64 45.00 11.96
C GLU A 156 -9.97 43.93 11.08
N SER A 157 -9.56 42.80 11.63
CA SER A 157 -8.99 41.69 10.87
C SER A 157 -9.98 41.12 9.87
N ILE A 158 -11.24 40.93 10.27
CA ILE A 158 -12.31 40.43 9.38
C ILE A 158 -12.54 41.41 8.21
N ASP A 159 -12.63 42.71 8.49
CA ASP A 159 -12.89 43.72 7.46
C ASP A 159 -11.70 43.90 6.52
N ARG A 160 -10.48 43.81 7.03
CA ARG A 160 -9.24 43.81 6.22
C ARG A 160 -9.20 42.62 5.25
N TRP A 161 -9.50 41.41 5.71
CA TRP A 161 -9.57 40.23 4.84
C TRP A 161 -10.67 40.37 3.76
N ARG A 162 -11.82 40.86 4.14
CA ARG A 162 -12.94 41.12 3.20
C ARG A 162 -12.55 42.11 2.12
N ALA A 163 -11.86 43.21 2.50
CA ALA A 163 -11.37 44.21 1.57
C ALA A 163 -10.29 43.62 0.62
N ALA A 164 -9.33 42.87 1.15
CA ALA A 164 -8.29 42.20 0.36
C ALA A 164 -8.84 41.14 -0.61
N SER A 165 -9.88 40.43 -0.20
CA SER A 165 -10.55 39.43 -1.04
C SER A 165 -11.25 40.03 -2.24
N ALA A 166 -11.63 41.29 -2.17
CA ALA A 166 -12.25 42.01 -3.29
C ALA A 166 -11.24 42.42 -4.39
N ASP A 167 -9.94 42.48 -4.05
CA ASP A 167 -8.84 42.73 -5.00
C ASP A 167 -7.65 41.82 -4.68
N PRO A 168 -7.70 40.53 -5.05
CA PRO A 168 -6.65 39.56 -4.71
C PRO A 168 -5.27 39.91 -5.27
N ASN A 169 -5.20 40.55 -6.43
CA ASN A 169 -3.95 40.94 -7.10
C ASN A 169 -3.45 42.33 -6.68
N GLY A 170 -4.24 43.07 -5.91
CA GLY A 170 -3.78 44.31 -5.32
C GLY A 170 -2.61 44.11 -4.39
N LEU A 171 -1.79 45.12 -4.19
CA LEU A 171 -0.63 45.04 -3.29
C LEU A 171 -1.01 45.64 -1.93
N ASN A 172 -0.57 44.99 -0.87
CA ASN A 172 -0.67 45.54 0.48
C ASN A 172 0.40 46.62 0.72
N GLU A 173 0.45 47.17 1.92
CA GLU A 173 1.40 48.21 2.34
C GLU A 173 2.89 47.80 2.25
N TYR A 174 3.17 46.49 2.19
CA TYR A 174 4.52 45.94 2.04
C TYR A 174 4.84 45.55 0.58
N GLY A 175 3.95 45.85 -0.37
CA GLY A 175 4.13 45.51 -1.77
C GLY A 175 3.91 44.01 -2.09
N VAL A 176 3.27 43.28 -1.18
CA VAL A 176 2.96 41.87 -1.35
C VAL A 176 1.53 41.71 -1.87
N PRO A 177 1.27 40.84 -2.86
CA PRO A 177 -0.08 40.61 -3.37
C PRO A 177 -1.04 40.15 -2.26
N ASN A 178 -2.27 40.64 -2.33
CA ASN A 178 -3.29 40.37 -1.32
C ASN A 178 -3.60 38.88 -1.19
N TYR A 179 -3.58 38.09 -2.27
CA TYR A 179 -3.80 36.64 -2.20
C TYR A 179 -2.71 35.91 -1.41
N VAL A 180 -1.53 36.51 -1.22
CA VAL A 180 -0.43 35.97 -0.40
C VAL A 180 -0.52 36.48 1.03
N ALA A 181 -0.75 37.78 1.21
CA ALA A 181 -0.77 38.43 2.52
C ALA A 181 -2.07 38.13 3.31
N TYR A 182 -3.18 37.99 2.58
CA TYR A 182 -4.52 37.73 3.10
C TYR A 182 -5.14 36.52 2.40
N PRO A 183 -4.58 35.34 2.55
CA PRO A 183 -4.97 34.17 1.78
C PRO A 183 -6.38 33.69 2.12
N ASN A 184 -7.03 33.14 1.10
CA ASN A 184 -8.29 32.40 1.18
C ASN A 184 -8.09 31.04 0.53
N THR A 185 -7.32 30.20 1.19
CA THR A 185 -6.87 28.91 0.64
C THR A 185 -7.96 27.88 0.70
N ASP A 186 -8.34 27.32 -0.44
CA ASP A 186 -9.09 26.08 -0.48
C ASP A 186 -8.11 24.90 -0.36
N TRP A 187 -8.00 24.36 0.84
CA TRP A 187 -7.06 23.29 1.12
C TRP A 187 -7.42 21.98 0.44
N PHE A 188 -8.66 21.76 0.06
CA PHE A 188 -9.01 20.59 -0.72
C PHE A 188 -8.41 20.68 -2.13
N ASP A 189 -8.63 21.80 -2.80
CA ASP A 189 -8.10 22.03 -4.15
C ASP A 189 -6.57 22.14 -4.17
N GLU A 190 -5.96 22.57 -3.05
CA GLU A 190 -4.50 22.62 -2.93
C GLU A 190 -3.87 21.25 -2.74
N VAL A 191 -4.48 20.38 -1.94
CA VAL A 191 -3.90 19.09 -1.52
C VAL A 191 -4.19 17.98 -2.53
N PHE A 192 -5.37 18.02 -3.15
CA PHE A 192 -5.80 16.98 -4.08
C PHE A 192 -5.66 17.45 -5.53
N ASP A 193 -5.12 16.60 -6.36
CA ASP A 193 -4.97 16.82 -7.80
C ASP A 193 -5.33 15.53 -8.56
N THR A 194 -5.37 15.62 -9.87
CA THR A 194 -5.59 14.47 -10.73
C THR A 194 -4.43 13.50 -10.62
N GLY A 195 -4.73 12.27 -10.20
CA GLY A 195 -3.77 11.18 -10.15
C GLY A 195 -3.73 10.40 -11.47
N TYR A 196 -2.56 9.86 -11.77
CA TYR A 196 -2.35 9.03 -12.96
C TYR A 196 -1.81 7.67 -12.53
N SER A 197 -2.31 6.63 -13.19
CA SER A 197 -1.79 5.28 -13.03
C SER A 197 -1.65 4.61 -14.38
N GLN A 198 -0.58 3.85 -14.55
CA GLN A 198 -0.35 3.05 -15.74
C GLN A 198 0.14 1.65 -15.37
N GLU A 199 -0.37 0.69 -16.10
CA GLU A 199 0.00 -0.71 -15.92
C GLU A 199 0.32 -1.34 -17.28
N HIS A 200 1.43 -2.06 -17.34
CA HIS A 200 1.88 -2.80 -18.52
C HIS A 200 2.08 -4.26 -18.13
N ASN A 201 1.49 -5.18 -18.88
CA ASN A 201 1.66 -6.60 -18.66
C ASN A 201 2.00 -7.30 -19.98
N LEU A 202 3.08 -8.04 -19.99
CA LEU A 202 3.53 -8.88 -21.09
C LEU A 202 3.55 -10.33 -20.63
N SER A 203 2.94 -11.24 -21.37
CA SER A 203 3.03 -12.66 -21.06
C SER A 203 3.28 -13.50 -22.32
N VAL A 204 3.98 -14.61 -22.10
CA VAL A 204 4.24 -15.64 -23.10
C VAL A 204 3.84 -16.98 -22.47
N SER A 205 2.93 -17.70 -23.10
CA SER A 205 2.48 -18.99 -22.58
C SER A 205 2.27 -20.00 -23.70
N GLY A 206 2.36 -21.27 -23.37
CA GLY A 206 2.10 -22.34 -24.30
C GLY A 206 2.25 -23.71 -23.68
N SER A 207 1.80 -24.73 -24.38
CA SER A 207 1.98 -26.12 -23.98
C SER A 207 2.22 -27.05 -25.16
N SER A 208 3.05 -28.05 -24.92
CA SER A 208 3.19 -29.23 -25.74
C SER A 208 2.77 -30.48 -24.96
N GLU A 209 2.88 -31.66 -25.55
CA GLU A 209 2.63 -32.90 -24.82
C GLU A 209 3.54 -33.12 -23.60
N LYS A 210 4.76 -32.55 -23.65
CA LYS A 210 5.79 -32.75 -22.63
C LYS A 210 6.01 -31.56 -21.73
N VAL A 211 5.75 -30.32 -22.20
CA VAL A 211 6.12 -29.10 -21.47
C VAL A 211 4.95 -28.13 -21.49
N LYS A 212 4.62 -27.54 -20.34
CA LYS A 212 3.78 -26.35 -20.20
C LYS A 212 4.62 -25.23 -19.64
N TYR A 213 4.46 -24.02 -20.17
CA TYR A 213 5.20 -22.86 -19.70
C TYR A 213 4.34 -21.60 -19.74
N MET A 214 4.61 -20.75 -18.80
CA MET A 214 4.10 -19.37 -18.75
C MET A 214 5.17 -18.48 -18.16
N LEU A 215 5.43 -17.35 -18.83
CA LEU A 215 6.26 -16.25 -18.34
C LEU A 215 5.41 -15.00 -18.38
N SER A 216 5.50 -14.16 -17.35
CA SER A 216 4.91 -12.82 -17.36
C SER A 216 5.85 -11.79 -16.76
N LEU A 217 5.72 -10.55 -17.26
CA LEU A 217 6.37 -9.35 -16.77
C LEU A 217 5.29 -8.31 -16.58
N GLY A 218 5.27 -7.65 -15.43
CA GLY A 218 4.34 -6.58 -15.13
C GLY A 218 5.08 -5.35 -14.60
N TYR A 219 4.61 -4.18 -14.98
CA TYR A 219 4.99 -2.89 -14.44
C TYR A 219 3.75 -2.10 -14.09
N LEU A 220 3.71 -1.58 -12.87
CA LEU A 220 2.67 -0.67 -12.37
C LEU A 220 3.34 0.58 -11.82
N ASP A 221 2.84 1.73 -12.25
CA ASP A 221 3.13 3.04 -11.65
C ASP A 221 1.79 3.68 -11.26
N ASN A 222 1.61 3.98 -9.97
CA ASN A 222 0.39 4.57 -9.44
C ASN A 222 0.75 5.75 -8.54
N GLN A 223 0.42 6.97 -8.98
CA GLN A 223 0.78 8.21 -8.28
C GLN A 223 -0.25 8.62 -7.23
N GLY A 224 -1.51 8.20 -7.35
CA GLY A 224 -2.58 8.65 -6.47
C GLY A 224 -2.99 10.10 -6.70
N VAL A 225 -3.90 10.61 -5.85
CA VAL A 225 -4.52 11.95 -5.98
C VAL A 225 -3.92 13.01 -5.05
N MET A 226 -3.04 12.63 -4.13
CA MET A 226 -2.26 13.54 -3.27
C MET A 226 -0.81 13.51 -3.75
N ASN A 227 -0.53 14.18 -4.86
CA ASN A 227 0.75 14.06 -5.58
C ASN A 227 1.48 15.40 -5.79
N ARG A 228 0.99 16.47 -5.20
CA ARG A 228 1.57 17.80 -5.35
C ARG A 228 2.92 17.91 -4.63
N TRP A 229 3.86 18.61 -5.23
CA TRP A 229 5.18 18.92 -4.68
C TRP A 229 6.06 17.68 -4.39
N ASN A 230 5.86 16.56 -5.08
CA ASN A 230 6.52 15.28 -4.77
C ASN A 230 6.30 14.80 -3.33
N LEU A 231 5.21 15.24 -2.70
CA LEU A 231 4.76 14.77 -1.40
C LEU A 231 3.73 13.65 -1.55
N ASP A 232 3.85 12.90 -2.60
CA ASP A 232 2.97 11.81 -2.96
C ASP A 232 3.23 10.54 -2.16
N SER A 233 2.27 9.67 -2.21
CA SER A 233 2.37 8.30 -1.74
C SER A 233 2.30 7.32 -2.90
N SER A 234 3.00 7.64 -3.97
CA SER A 234 3.07 6.79 -5.16
C SER A 234 3.57 5.38 -4.85
N THR A 235 3.23 4.44 -5.70
CA THR A 235 3.83 3.11 -5.65
C THR A 235 4.20 2.66 -7.06
N GLN A 236 5.42 2.13 -7.17
CA GLN A 236 5.88 1.48 -8.38
C GLN A 236 6.12 0.00 -8.10
N LYS A 237 5.61 -0.87 -8.96
CA LYS A 237 5.81 -2.32 -8.87
C LYS A 237 6.38 -2.84 -10.19
N ILE A 238 7.44 -3.63 -10.09
CA ILE A 238 7.91 -4.49 -11.17
C ILE A 238 7.79 -5.91 -10.70
N ASN A 239 7.14 -6.76 -11.46
CA ASN A 239 7.00 -8.16 -11.13
C ASN A 239 7.31 -9.04 -12.34
N PHE A 240 7.83 -10.22 -12.06
CA PHE A 240 7.97 -11.28 -13.03
C PHE A 240 7.43 -12.58 -12.47
N ARG A 241 6.98 -13.46 -13.37
CA ARG A 241 6.51 -14.77 -13.02
C ARG A 241 6.91 -15.78 -14.07
N THR A 242 7.22 -16.99 -13.61
CA THR A 242 7.49 -18.15 -14.46
C THR A 242 6.82 -19.37 -13.86
N ASN A 243 6.02 -20.06 -14.66
CA ASN A 243 5.51 -21.40 -14.38
C ASN A 243 6.03 -22.34 -15.46
N LEU A 244 6.75 -23.36 -15.07
CA LEU A 244 7.26 -24.40 -15.95
C LEU A 244 6.89 -25.76 -15.40
N GLU A 245 6.27 -26.60 -16.22
CA GLU A 245 5.95 -27.98 -15.91
C GLU A 245 6.44 -28.89 -17.03
N ALA A 246 7.16 -29.94 -16.71
CA ALA A 246 7.70 -30.89 -17.68
C ALA A 246 7.38 -32.34 -17.28
N LYS A 247 6.81 -33.11 -18.22
CA LYS A 247 6.66 -34.56 -18.12
C LYS A 247 7.96 -35.20 -18.52
N ILE A 248 8.74 -35.64 -17.52
CA ILE A 248 10.05 -36.27 -17.75
C ILE A 248 9.87 -37.67 -18.33
N VAL A 249 8.96 -38.41 -17.71
CA VAL A 249 8.54 -39.75 -18.17
C VAL A 249 7.01 -39.90 -17.97
N LYS A 250 6.41 -41.00 -18.44
CA LYS A 250 4.96 -41.18 -18.37
C LYS A 250 4.37 -41.11 -16.95
N TRP A 251 5.19 -41.48 -15.96
CA TRP A 251 4.77 -41.54 -14.56
C TRP A 251 5.39 -40.42 -13.68
N MET A 252 6.18 -39.47 -14.26
CA MET A 252 6.83 -38.42 -13.49
C MET A 252 6.71 -37.09 -14.18
N THR A 253 6.18 -36.11 -13.45
CA THR A 253 6.11 -34.68 -13.82
C THR A 253 6.92 -33.88 -12.80
N VAL A 254 7.69 -32.91 -13.28
CA VAL A 254 8.44 -31.98 -12.44
C VAL A 254 8.04 -30.56 -12.86
N GLY A 255 7.91 -29.67 -11.91
CA GLY A 255 7.60 -28.28 -12.21
C GLY A 255 8.27 -27.31 -11.27
N THR A 256 8.33 -26.06 -11.71
CA THR A 256 8.78 -24.92 -10.92
C THR A 256 7.84 -23.75 -11.11
N ARG A 257 7.62 -23.00 -10.04
CA ARG A 257 6.91 -21.71 -10.04
C ARG A 257 7.83 -20.71 -9.39
N LEU A 258 8.13 -19.64 -10.12
CA LEU A 258 8.96 -18.55 -9.64
C LEU A 258 8.19 -17.26 -9.80
N TYR A 259 8.10 -16.48 -8.73
CA TYR A 259 7.54 -15.17 -8.71
C TYR A 259 8.49 -14.21 -8.03
N GLY A 260 8.74 -13.04 -8.63
CA GLY A 260 9.55 -11.98 -8.05
C GLY A 260 8.87 -10.63 -8.20
N GLN A 261 9.04 -9.78 -7.20
CA GLN A 261 8.50 -8.43 -7.17
C GLN A 261 9.49 -7.48 -6.53
N LYS A 262 9.69 -6.33 -7.17
CA LYS A 262 10.24 -5.12 -6.53
C LYS A 262 9.09 -4.12 -6.39
N GLN A 263 8.94 -3.55 -5.20
CA GLN A 263 7.96 -2.50 -4.95
C GLN A 263 8.62 -1.34 -4.22
N ASP A 264 8.52 -0.17 -4.82
CA ASP A 264 8.92 1.09 -4.23
C ASP A 264 7.66 1.83 -3.75
N TYR A 265 7.74 2.42 -2.56
CA TYR A 265 6.65 3.18 -1.94
C TYR A 265 7.10 4.61 -1.71
N GLY A 266 6.28 5.57 -2.08
CA GLY A 266 6.36 6.93 -1.58
C GLY A 266 6.08 6.97 -0.08
N MET A 267 6.79 7.84 0.63
CA MET A 267 6.78 7.89 2.10
C MET A 267 6.25 9.21 2.65
N ALA A 268 5.55 10.02 1.85
CA ALA A 268 4.89 11.23 2.35
C ALA A 268 3.89 10.90 3.45
N ASN A 269 3.78 11.76 4.45
CA ASN A 269 2.86 11.56 5.56
C ASN A 269 1.42 11.96 5.17
N ILE A 270 0.79 11.11 4.36
CA ILE A 270 -0.59 11.30 3.89
C ILE A 270 -1.60 11.35 5.04
N SER A 271 -1.35 10.61 6.13
CA SER A 271 -2.21 10.66 7.32
C SER A 271 -2.27 12.06 7.92
N ASN A 272 -1.14 12.79 7.93
CA ASN A 272 -1.12 14.18 8.33
C ASN A 272 -1.88 15.07 7.33
N GLY A 273 -1.76 14.83 6.03
CA GLY A 273 -2.54 15.53 5.01
C GLY A 273 -4.03 15.49 5.32
N PHE A 274 -4.60 14.30 5.53
CA PHE A 274 -6.01 14.14 5.90
C PHE A 274 -6.35 14.76 7.26
N LYS A 275 -5.51 14.56 8.29
CA LYS A 275 -5.74 15.13 9.62
C LYS A 275 -5.84 16.64 9.58
N TYR A 276 -4.89 17.30 8.92
CA TYR A 276 -4.80 18.75 8.89
C TYR A 276 -5.76 19.40 7.91
N LEU A 277 -6.30 18.65 6.94
CA LEU A 277 -7.37 19.12 6.06
C LEU A 277 -8.60 19.64 6.83
N TYR A 278 -8.89 19.03 8.00
CA TYR A 278 -9.99 19.45 8.88
C TYR A 278 -9.56 20.45 9.99
N GLN A 279 -8.29 20.76 10.08
CA GLN A 279 -7.74 21.57 11.18
C GLN A 279 -7.08 22.86 10.70
N THR A 280 -6.60 22.88 9.45
CA THR A 280 -5.93 24.06 8.90
C THR A 280 -6.97 25.07 8.44
N THR A 281 -6.68 26.33 8.71
CA THR A 281 -7.56 27.43 8.35
C THR A 281 -7.29 27.92 6.94
N PRO A 282 -8.26 28.57 6.29
CA PRO A 282 -8.05 29.22 4.98
C PRO A 282 -7.01 30.36 5.02
N GLY A 283 -6.74 30.91 6.20
CA GLY A 283 -5.80 32.03 6.40
C GLY A 283 -4.31 31.65 6.34
N VAL A 284 -4.00 30.52 5.72
CA VAL A 284 -2.61 30.06 5.54
C VAL A 284 -2.29 29.99 4.05
N TYR A 285 -1.28 30.74 3.60
CA TYR A 285 -0.78 30.65 2.23
C TYR A 285 -0.02 29.33 2.03
N PRO A 286 -0.28 28.56 0.97
CA PRO A 286 0.36 27.25 0.79
C PRO A 286 1.89 27.31 0.70
N GLY A 287 2.43 28.31 -0.02
CA GLY A 287 3.85 28.43 -0.27
C GLY A 287 4.37 27.41 -1.28
N GLU A 288 5.64 27.06 -1.17
CA GLU A 288 6.35 26.13 -2.03
C GLU A 288 7.30 25.24 -1.22
N PRO A 289 7.90 24.21 -1.81
CA PRO A 289 8.83 23.33 -1.11
C PRO A 289 9.95 24.08 -0.39
N ASN A 290 10.11 23.78 0.91
CA ASN A 290 11.01 24.43 1.87
C ASN A 290 10.63 25.87 2.30
N TYR A 291 9.57 26.45 1.73
CA TYR A 291 9.04 27.78 2.04
C TYR A 291 7.54 27.69 2.30
N TRP A 292 7.12 26.75 3.17
CA TRP A 292 5.71 26.56 3.50
C TRP A 292 5.18 27.77 4.26
N GLY A 293 4.08 28.37 3.79
CA GLY A 293 3.52 29.55 4.41
C GLY A 293 3.03 29.32 5.83
N ARG A 294 3.20 30.30 6.70
CA ARG A 294 2.62 30.32 8.04
C ARG A 294 1.21 30.86 8.05
N ALA A 295 0.51 30.71 9.17
CA ALA A 295 -0.73 31.42 9.41
C ALA A 295 -0.50 32.94 9.40
N ALA A 296 -1.30 33.66 8.63
CA ALA A 296 -1.15 35.11 8.50
C ALA A 296 -1.51 35.84 9.79
N LEU A 297 -2.49 35.34 10.57
CA LEU A 297 -2.90 35.89 11.88
C LEU A 297 -2.42 34.99 13.06
N ALA A 298 -1.16 34.61 13.08
CA ALA A 298 -0.61 33.76 14.12
C ALA A 298 -0.75 34.33 15.56
N SER A 299 -0.99 35.63 15.71
CA SER A 299 -1.28 36.27 16.98
C SER A 299 -2.71 36.03 17.50
N GLU A 300 -3.67 35.82 16.59
CA GLU A 300 -5.08 35.60 16.90
C GLU A 300 -5.49 34.12 16.79
N GLU A 301 -4.74 33.33 16.01
CA GLU A 301 -5.00 31.93 15.76
C GLU A 301 -3.76 31.09 16.06
N SER A 302 -3.77 30.37 17.17
CA SER A 302 -2.54 29.77 17.68
C SER A 302 -2.17 28.42 17.04
N SER A 303 -2.77 27.35 17.41
CA SER A 303 -2.14 26.04 17.20
C SER A 303 -2.61 25.24 15.99
N ASN A 304 -3.72 25.64 15.35
CA ASN A 304 -4.34 24.86 14.28
C ASN A 304 -4.00 25.36 12.86
N ALA A 305 -3.26 26.43 12.78
CA ALA A 305 -2.90 27.09 11.52
C ALA A 305 -1.63 26.50 10.89
N ASN A 306 -1.51 25.21 10.90
CA ASN A 306 -0.35 24.52 10.33
C ASN A 306 -0.57 24.28 8.84
N ASN A 307 0.43 24.65 8.03
CA ASN A 307 0.44 24.37 6.61
C ASN A 307 0.44 22.84 6.37
N ILE A 308 -0.54 22.35 5.60
CA ILE A 308 -0.70 20.91 5.36
C ILE A 308 0.52 20.31 4.68
N PHE A 309 1.09 21.00 3.68
CA PHE A 309 2.27 20.54 2.97
C PHE A 309 3.50 20.47 3.89
N GLY A 310 3.66 21.44 4.79
CA GLY A 310 4.70 21.41 5.82
C GLY A 310 4.55 20.19 6.75
N GLN A 311 3.32 19.84 7.11
CA GLN A 311 3.04 18.66 7.93
C GLN A 311 3.27 17.34 7.17
N MET A 312 2.97 17.28 5.89
CA MET A 312 3.24 16.11 5.05
C MET A 312 4.75 15.94 4.79
N ALA A 313 5.44 17.04 4.50
CA ALA A 313 6.88 17.05 4.23
C ALA A 313 7.73 16.77 5.48
N GLY A 314 7.16 16.93 6.67
CA GLY A 314 7.85 16.68 7.95
C GLY A 314 8.27 15.23 8.17
N ALA A 315 7.67 14.28 7.47
CA ALA A 315 8.02 12.86 7.53
C ALA A 315 7.98 12.27 6.12
N THR A 316 9.13 12.05 5.55
CA THR A 316 9.32 11.49 4.19
C THR A 316 10.36 10.38 4.22
N GLY A 317 10.73 9.86 3.07
CA GLY A 317 11.75 8.84 2.94
C GLY A 317 11.54 7.96 1.72
N PHE A 318 12.11 6.77 1.76
CA PHE A 318 11.84 5.72 0.79
C PHE A 318 11.64 4.37 1.48
N ASN A 319 10.94 3.49 0.80
CA ASN A 319 10.74 2.11 1.25
C ASN A 319 10.70 1.21 0.02
N THR A 320 11.74 0.42 -0.16
CA THR A 320 11.84 -0.57 -1.23
C THR A 320 11.70 -1.97 -0.64
N VAL A 321 10.81 -2.75 -1.21
CA VAL A 321 10.57 -4.14 -0.80
C VAL A 321 10.77 -5.07 -1.98
N TRP A 322 11.68 -6.02 -1.80
CA TRP A 322 11.92 -7.11 -2.74
C TRP A 322 11.28 -8.39 -2.20
N ARG A 323 10.48 -9.05 -3.02
CA ARG A 323 9.81 -10.32 -2.68
C ARG A 323 10.13 -11.37 -3.74
N LEU A 324 10.44 -12.56 -3.29
CA LEU A 324 10.60 -13.71 -4.14
C LEU A 324 9.74 -14.84 -3.58
N ASN A 325 9.15 -15.64 -4.45
CA ASN A 325 8.53 -16.92 -4.11
C ASN A 325 9.00 -17.92 -5.15
N ALA A 326 9.77 -18.90 -4.69
CA ALA A 326 10.33 -19.96 -5.53
C ALA A 326 9.82 -21.32 -5.04
N SER A 327 9.16 -22.04 -5.91
CA SER A 327 8.61 -23.37 -5.64
C SER A 327 9.09 -24.37 -6.66
N VAL A 328 9.49 -25.53 -6.20
CA VAL A 328 9.79 -26.71 -7.03
C VAL A 328 8.90 -27.85 -6.56
N TYR A 329 8.29 -28.56 -7.48
CA TYR A 329 7.43 -29.69 -7.17
C TYR A 329 7.66 -30.87 -8.12
N GLY A 330 7.36 -32.04 -7.62
CA GLY A 330 7.39 -33.28 -8.40
C GLY A 330 6.13 -34.09 -8.14
N ILE A 331 5.55 -34.66 -9.20
CA ILE A 331 4.40 -35.54 -9.13
C ILE A 331 4.80 -36.88 -9.72
N ILE A 332 4.65 -37.95 -8.93
CA ILE A 332 4.94 -39.33 -9.31
C ILE A 332 3.62 -40.11 -9.31
N THR A 333 3.30 -40.74 -10.43
CA THR A 333 2.12 -41.60 -10.61
C THR A 333 2.59 -43.01 -10.96
N PRO A 334 3.00 -43.82 -9.96
CA PRO A 334 3.62 -45.13 -10.20
C PRO A 334 2.67 -46.12 -10.87
N TYR A 335 1.39 -46.04 -10.52
CA TYR A 335 0.32 -46.83 -11.10
C TYR A 335 -1.01 -46.05 -11.03
N LYS A 336 -2.01 -46.56 -11.75
CA LYS A 336 -3.32 -45.93 -11.84
C LYS A 336 -3.95 -45.75 -10.46
N GLY A 337 -4.33 -44.50 -10.15
CA GLY A 337 -4.99 -44.13 -8.89
C GLY A 337 -4.06 -43.62 -7.79
N LEU A 338 -2.75 -43.90 -7.83
CA LEU A 338 -1.77 -43.41 -6.84
C LEU A 338 -1.00 -42.20 -7.39
N ASN A 339 -1.12 -41.07 -6.70
CA ASN A 339 -0.32 -39.87 -6.93
C ASN A 339 0.47 -39.51 -5.67
N ILE A 340 1.76 -39.30 -5.84
CA ILE A 340 2.68 -38.83 -4.79
C ILE A 340 3.18 -37.46 -5.28
N GLU A 341 2.90 -36.43 -4.54
CA GLU A 341 3.32 -35.04 -4.84
C GLU A 341 4.25 -34.56 -3.73
N GLY A 342 5.43 -34.09 -4.11
CA GLY A 342 6.36 -33.41 -3.22
C GLY A 342 6.55 -31.98 -3.67
N THR A 343 6.44 -31.00 -2.75
CA THR A 343 6.64 -29.58 -3.02
C THR A 343 7.62 -29.00 -2.01
N PHE A 344 8.58 -28.21 -2.51
CA PHE A 344 9.45 -27.38 -1.68
C PHE A 344 9.29 -25.94 -2.11
N ASN A 345 9.13 -25.03 -1.13
CA ASN A 345 8.97 -23.60 -1.35
C ASN A 345 9.92 -22.78 -0.49
N TYR A 346 10.45 -21.70 -1.06
CA TYR A 346 11.28 -20.70 -0.38
C TYR A 346 10.82 -19.30 -0.76
N SER A 347 10.43 -18.50 0.24
CA SER A 347 9.83 -17.16 0.05
C SER A 347 10.57 -16.11 0.89
N PRO A 348 11.69 -15.55 0.39
CA PRO A 348 12.36 -14.43 1.04
C PRO A 348 11.71 -13.09 0.72
N THR A 349 11.77 -12.17 1.69
CA THR A 349 11.44 -10.76 1.55
C THR A 349 12.57 -9.93 2.14
N PHE A 350 13.01 -8.91 1.40
CA PHE A 350 14.00 -7.95 1.82
C PHE A 350 13.35 -6.56 1.80
N THR A 351 13.52 -5.82 2.86
CA THR A 351 13.02 -4.44 2.99
C THR A 351 14.19 -3.54 3.27
N ASP A 352 14.28 -2.48 2.49
CA ASP A 352 15.18 -1.36 2.70
C ASP A 352 14.37 -0.09 2.83
N LYS A 353 14.43 0.54 4.01
CA LYS A 353 13.62 1.69 4.36
C LYS A 353 14.47 2.77 4.99
N SER A 354 14.31 4.00 4.51
CA SER A 354 14.82 5.19 5.16
C SER A 354 13.64 6.12 5.48
N SER A 355 13.56 6.58 6.70
CA SER A 355 12.52 7.50 7.16
C SER A 355 13.19 8.75 7.73
N TYR A 356 12.76 9.91 7.26
CA TYR A 356 13.20 11.20 7.78
C TYR A 356 12.09 11.81 8.62
N SER A 357 12.44 12.37 9.75
CA SER A 357 11.58 13.25 10.54
C SER A 357 12.21 14.61 10.62
N ARG A 358 11.52 15.59 10.06
CA ARG A 358 11.97 16.98 10.01
C ARG A 358 10.83 17.83 10.53
N GLN A 359 11.16 18.87 11.29
CA GLN A 359 10.20 19.94 11.48
C GLN A 359 10.53 20.99 10.43
N ASN A 360 9.67 21.18 9.47
CA ASN A 360 9.82 22.24 8.50
C ASN A 360 9.53 23.58 9.18
N GLY A 361 10.44 24.52 9.03
CA GLY A 361 10.15 25.91 9.38
C GLY A 361 9.10 26.48 8.46
N TYR A 362 8.31 27.41 8.96
CA TYR A 362 7.35 28.14 8.15
C TYR A 362 7.95 29.45 7.66
N TRP A 363 7.44 29.95 6.52
CA TRP A 363 7.86 31.19 5.89
C TRP A 363 6.80 32.24 6.02
N ASP A 364 7.18 33.44 6.41
CA ASP A 364 6.33 34.63 6.38
C ASP A 364 6.55 35.36 5.06
N TYR A 365 5.59 35.23 4.16
CA TYR A 365 5.64 35.84 2.84
C TYR A 365 5.43 37.35 2.85
N VAL A 366 4.96 37.93 3.95
CA VAL A 366 4.83 39.36 4.10
C VAL A 366 6.13 40.05 4.50
N THR A 367 6.85 39.44 5.46
CA THR A 367 8.14 39.97 5.92
C THR A 367 9.33 39.36 5.21
N ASP A 368 9.10 38.38 4.33
CA ASP A 368 10.13 37.60 3.61
C ASP A 368 11.16 36.96 4.56
N GLN A 369 10.66 36.35 5.63
CA GLN A 369 11.50 35.77 6.67
C GLN A 369 11.03 34.37 7.08
N ARG A 370 11.97 33.53 7.47
CA ARG A 370 11.69 32.27 8.15
C ARG A 370 11.24 32.53 9.59
N VAL A 371 10.06 32.06 9.97
CA VAL A 371 9.42 32.40 11.25
C VAL A 371 9.73 31.39 12.35
N SER A 372 9.89 30.14 12.00
CA SER A 372 10.30 29.12 12.96
C SER A 372 11.34 28.22 12.32
N GLU A 373 12.54 28.26 12.83
CA GLU A 373 13.46 27.14 12.60
C GLU A 373 13.16 26.08 13.64
N SER A 374 12.73 24.96 13.16
CA SER A 374 13.03 23.77 13.91
C SER A 374 14.53 23.59 13.85
N ALA A 375 15.15 23.56 15.01
CA ALA A 375 16.58 23.37 15.07
C ALA A 375 16.95 22.08 14.31
N LEU A 376 17.97 22.17 13.43
CA LEU A 376 18.54 21.00 12.71
C LEU A 376 18.84 19.85 13.68
N GLU A 377 19.14 20.18 14.93
CA GLU A 377 19.35 19.22 16.04
C GLU A 377 18.17 18.28 16.29
N ASN A 378 16.95 18.68 15.93
CA ASN A 378 15.73 17.89 16.10
C ASN A 378 15.40 17.02 14.89
N ALA A 379 16.01 17.27 13.75
CA ALA A 379 15.85 16.42 12.59
C ALA A 379 16.43 15.03 12.86
N SER A 380 15.75 14.00 12.42
CA SER A 380 16.21 12.61 12.58
C SER A 380 16.06 11.80 11.32
N ILE A 381 16.92 10.82 11.18
CA ILE A 381 16.85 9.80 10.13
C ILE A 381 16.90 8.43 10.76
N THR A 382 16.08 7.53 10.25
CA THR A 382 16.08 6.11 10.63
C THR A 382 16.18 5.23 9.40
N ASN A 383 17.28 4.48 9.31
CA ASN A 383 17.47 3.47 8.29
C ASN A 383 17.16 2.09 8.85
N THR A 384 16.34 1.34 8.16
CA THR A 384 15.92 -0.01 8.54
C THR A 384 16.17 -0.96 7.39
N SER A 385 16.90 -2.04 7.69
CA SER A 385 17.04 -3.19 6.80
C SER A 385 16.42 -4.41 7.46
N ALA A 386 15.47 -5.04 6.79
CA ALA A 386 14.79 -6.23 7.29
C ALA A 386 14.87 -7.36 6.27
N ARG A 387 15.04 -8.57 6.79
CA ARG A 387 15.02 -9.80 6.01
C ARG A 387 14.12 -10.80 6.69
N THR A 388 13.13 -11.27 5.96
CA THR A 388 12.31 -12.41 6.37
C THR A 388 12.36 -13.48 5.32
N TRP A 389 12.20 -14.72 5.71
CA TRP A 389 11.96 -15.80 4.78
C TRP A 389 11.09 -16.88 5.41
N ARG A 390 10.35 -17.54 4.56
CA ARG A 390 9.57 -18.72 4.89
C ARG A 390 10.00 -19.83 3.95
N GLN A 391 10.26 -21.00 4.49
CA GLN A 391 10.43 -22.21 3.70
C GLN A 391 9.43 -23.26 4.16
N SER A 392 8.95 -24.03 3.20
CA SER A 392 8.03 -25.14 3.48
C SER A 392 8.31 -26.33 2.58
N ALA A 393 8.12 -27.51 3.13
CA ALA A 393 8.15 -28.76 2.39
C ALA A 393 6.84 -29.50 2.68
N GLU A 394 6.26 -30.06 1.62
CA GLU A 394 5.00 -30.81 1.69
C GLU A 394 5.10 -32.08 0.86
N ILE A 395 4.56 -33.15 1.39
CA ILE A 395 4.40 -34.44 0.67
C ILE A 395 2.94 -34.83 0.81
N LEU A 396 2.26 -35.04 -0.33
CA LEU A 396 0.89 -35.50 -0.40
C LEU A 396 0.85 -36.84 -1.15
N VAL A 397 0.23 -37.84 -0.53
CA VAL A 397 -0.05 -39.14 -1.14
C VAL A 397 -1.54 -39.29 -1.31
N ARG A 398 -2.01 -39.36 -2.54
CA ARG A 398 -3.43 -39.52 -2.89
C ARG A 398 -3.62 -40.85 -3.58
N TYR A 399 -4.58 -41.63 -3.09
CA TYR A 399 -5.00 -42.86 -3.73
C TYR A 399 -6.49 -42.84 -4.00
N ASN A 400 -6.90 -42.96 -5.26
CA ASN A 400 -8.29 -43.03 -5.69
C ASN A 400 -8.50 -44.32 -6.49
N THR A 401 -9.55 -45.07 -6.13
CA THR A 401 -9.92 -46.28 -6.84
C THR A 401 -11.43 -46.47 -6.85
N THR A 402 -11.94 -47.07 -7.92
CA THR A 402 -13.35 -47.45 -8.05
C THR A 402 -13.44 -48.94 -7.95
N ILE A 403 -14.16 -49.47 -6.94
CA ILE A 403 -14.41 -50.90 -6.73
C ILE A 403 -15.77 -51.27 -7.32
N LYS A 404 -15.79 -52.33 -8.08
CA LYS A 404 -17.03 -52.90 -8.72
C LYS A 404 -17.86 -51.89 -9.51
N LYS A 405 -17.29 -50.81 -9.99
CA LYS A 405 -17.90 -49.67 -10.72
C LYS A 405 -18.90 -48.81 -9.90
N ASP A 406 -19.20 -49.17 -8.66
CA ASP A 406 -20.28 -48.55 -7.87
C ASP A 406 -19.74 -47.87 -6.60
N HIS A 407 -18.47 -48.12 -6.22
CA HIS A 407 -17.87 -47.58 -4.99
C HIS A 407 -16.57 -46.85 -5.32
N ASP A 408 -16.61 -45.52 -5.16
CA ASP A 408 -15.41 -44.70 -5.25
C ASP A 408 -14.77 -44.55 -3.87
N LEU A 409 -13.54 -44.98 -3.74
CA LEU A 409 -12.73 -44.86 -2.53
C LEU A 409 -11.59 -43.90 -2.79
N GLY A 410 -11.49 -42.87 -1.92
CA GLY A 410 -10.38 -41.93 -1.90
C GLY A 410 -9.67 -41.93 -0.54
N ALA A 411 -8.36 -41.93 -0.57
CA ALA A 411 -7.53 -41.77 0.62
C ALA A 411 -6.49 -40.67 0.36
N LEU A 412 -6.26 -39.82 1.36
CA LEU A 412 -5.28 -38.74 1.33
C LEU A 412 -4.42 -38.83 2.59
N LEU A 413 -3.10 -38.84 2.42
CA LEU A 413 -2.13 -38.68 3.49
C LEU A 413 -1.24 -37.50 3.16
N GLY A 414 -1.08 -36.57 4.08
CA GLY A 414 -0.24 -35.40 3.90
C GLY A 414 0.72 -35.20 5.07
N TYR A 415 1.92 -34.76 4.76
CA TYR A 415 2.89 -34.27 5.73
C TYR A 415 3.40 -32.90 5.25
N SER A 416 3.43 -31.91 6.14
CA SER A 416 4.00 -30.61 5.85
C SER A 416 4.89 -30.15 6.99
N ALA A 417 5.98 -29.47 6.63
CA ALA A 417 6.88 -28.81 7.55
C ALA A 417 7.12 -27.38 7.07
N GLN A 418 7.14 -26.45 8.00
CA GLN A 418 7.33 -25.02 7.69
C GLN A 418 8.29 -24.38 8.68
N GLU A 419 9.16 -23.53 8.18
CA GLU A 419 10.06 -22.72 8.97
C GLU A 419 9.92 -21.25 8.57
N TYR A 420 9.90 -20.37 9.56
CA TYR A 420 9.90 -18.92 9.38
C TYR A 420 11.11 -18.31 10.06
N TYR A 421 11.71 -17.34 9.40
CA TYR A 421 12.83 -16.56 9.91
C TYR A 421 12.59 -15.08 9.70
N SER A 422 12.87 -14.25 10.71
CA SER A 422 12.81 -12.80 10.61
C SER A 422 14.00 -12.19 11.34
N LYS A 423 14.65 -11.25 10.68
CA LYS A 423 15.71 -10.42 11.26
C LYS A 423 15.56 -9.00 10.76
N SER A 424 15.67 -8.02 11.64
CA SER A 424 15.72 -6.61 11.28
C SER A 424 16.88 -5.92 11.98
N PHE A 425 17.35 -4.87 11.35
CA PHE A 425 18.35 -3.96 11.89
C PHE A 425 17.89 -2.54 11.57
N ALA A 426 17.91 -1.67 12.58
CA ALA A 426 17.58 -0.27 12.40
C ALA A 426 18.60 0.62 13.13
N VAL A 427 18.95 1.72 12.50
CA VAL A 427 19.79 2.77 13.09
C VAL A 427 19.07 4.09 12.94
N SER A 428 18.96 4.83 14.05
CA SER A 428 18.39 6.16 14.11
C SER A 428 19.44 7.15 14.58
N ARG A 429 19.59 8.24 13.84
CA ARG A 429 20.46 9.37 14.20
C ARG A 429 19.65 10.67 14.15
N LYS A 430 20.08 11.67 14.91
CA LYS A 430 19.51 13.03 14.95
C LYS A 430 20.59 14.08 14.81
N GLY A 431 20.16 15.33 14.63
CA GLY A 431 21.08 16.45 14.44
C GLY A 431 21.60 16.48 13.01
N ALA A 432 20.79 16.99 12.08
CA ALA A 432 21.23 17.20 10.70
C ALA A 432 22.21 18.38 10.63
N THR A 433 23.22 18.28 9.79
CA THR A 433 24.13 19.40 9.49
C THR A 433 23.55 20.32 8.43
N ASP A 434 22.67 19.79 7.57
CA ASP A 434 21.99 20.50 6.49
C ASP A 434 20.66 19.83 6.20
N TRP A 435 19.64 20.63 5.82
CA TRP A 435 18.29 20.16 5.48
C TRP A 435 18.19 19.36 4.18
N THR A 436 19.16 19.52 3.30
CA THR A 436 19.18 18.87 1.98
C THR A 436 19.79 17.47 2.02
N LEU A 437 20.55 17.15 3.06
CA LEU A 437 21.26 15.89 3.18
C LEU A 437 20.39 14.82 3.82
N ASN A 438 20.26 13.69 3.13
CA ASN A 438 19.38 12.56 3.49
C ASN A 438 20.15 11.28 3.81
N GLU A 439 21.45 11.41 4.13
CA GLU A 439 22.30 10.28 4.44
C GLU A 439 22.51 10.13 5.95
N LEU A 440 22.51 8.91 6.45
CA LEU A 440 22.69 8.62 7.88
C LEU A 440 24.00 9.22 8.44
N SER A 441 25.04 9.29 7.61
CA SER A 441 26.35 9.84 7.97
C SER A 441 26.35 11.34 8.22
N THR A 442 25.39 12.08 7.71
CA THR A 442 25.27 13.54 7.84
C THR A 442 24.53 13.99 9.10
N TYR A 443 24.09 13.04 9.92
CA TYR A 443 23.46 13.30 11.21
C TYR A 443 24.45 13.03 12.35
N GLU A 444 24.53 13.95 13.28
CA GLU A 444 25.61 13.98 14.29
C GLU A 444 25.48 12.92 15.37
N THR A 445 24.30 12.75 15.95
CA THR A 445 24.11 11.99 17.18
C THR A 445 23.37 10.69 16.95
N LEU A 446 23.96 9.57 17.36
CA LEU A 446 23.28 8.28 17.42
C LEU A 446 22.18 8.31 18.49
N VAL A 447 20.92 8.11 18.09
CA VAL A 447 19.76 8.03 19.01
C VAL A 447 19.58 6.61 19.49
N SER A 448 19.54 5.67 18.55
CA SER A 448 19.34 4.26 18.85
C SER A 448 19.89 3.36 17.74
N SER A 449 20.30 2.17 18.12
CA SER A 449 20.48 1.06 17.20
C SER A 449 19.72 -0.12 17.76
N SER A 450 18.97 -0.80 16.93
CA SER A 450 18.23 -2.00 17.33
C SER A 450 18.47 -3.12 16.33
N SER A 451 18.57 -4.33 16.85
CA SER A 451 18.50 -5.53 16.02
C SER A 451 17.51 -6.48 16.67
N SER A 452 16.58 -7.02 15.90
CA SER A 452 15.78 -8.12 16.38
C SER A 452 16.59 -9.39 16.35
N ALA A 453 16.53 -10.19 17.41
CA ALA A 453 16.99 -11.57 17.35
C ALA A 453 16.21 -12.32 16.26
N PRO A 454 16.83 -13.26 15.54
CA PRO A 454 16.10 -14.06 14.55
C PRO A 454 14.98 -14.81 15.24
N ALA A 455 13.73 -14.50 14.90
CA ALA A 455 12.62 -15.37 15.26
C ALA A 455 12.62 -16.54 14.30
N LYS A 456 12.76 -17.75 14.84
CA LYS A 456 12.76 -18.99 14.09
C LYS A 456 11.74 -19.91 14.74
N TRP A 457 10.76 -20.36 14.00
CA TRP A 457 9.82 -21.40 14.43
C TRP A 457 9.57 -22.36 13.27
N GLY A 458 9.33 -23.61 13.61
CA GLY A 458 9.01 -24.69 12.69
C GLY A 458 7.83 -25.49 13.21
N LEU A 459 7.01 -25.99 12.32
CA LEU A 459 5.95 -26.99 12.56
C LEU A 459 6.35 -28.31 11.93
#